data_420848aa3c8e5d47d47c16fc507791ec
#
_entry.id   420848aa3c8e5d47d47c16fc507791ec
#
_cell.length_a   1.000
_cell.length_b   1.000
_cell.length_c   1.000
_cell.angle_alpha   90.00
_cell.angle_beta   90.00
_cell.angle_gamma   90.00
#
_symmetry.space_group_name_H-M   'P 1'
#
loop_
_entity.id
_entity.type
_entity.pdbx_description
1 polymer ?
#
loop_
_entity_poly.entity_id
_entity_poly.type
_entity_poly.pdbx_seq_one_letter_code
_entity_poly.pdbx_strand_id
1 'polypeptide(L)'
;MLSLVVRDMNNGIICYDRKGRCIYYNDLMEAIYRHGGNMSVYESKYSQWIEKLGDDRRDSMTFQTTDIEINGEKHYFEIAYKRIYDESNRVICDYFVYNDRTQMYESWEQEKYKASHDSLTGLLNRDQFYEDVHDMVNKYHDTTFYLICSNIKDFKFINEIFGMEKGNQVLIKQAKLMASNPSERTICARLMNDRFALCLPREEFDEKRVADSIKELQREFSGNSFHLHTYMGVYEIRDRDEAVSIMVDKANIAADTIKNNYDCCVAYYDEHLLEISIEQRRLLGEFEPALQNDEFVMYLQPQVKRDGAAKGAEALVRWVHPSRGILTPYAFIDILENAGLIYKLDLYIW
;
A
#
# COMPACT_ATOMS: atom_id res chain seq x y z
N MET A 1 -13.61 52.67 -14.07
CA MET A 1 -14.30 51.36 -14.21
C MET A 1 -13.34 50.22 -14.47
N LEU A 2 -12.39 50.31 -15.41
CA LEU A 2 -11.37 49.26 -15.65
C LEU A 2 -10.48 48.98 -14.42
N SER A 3 -10.11 49.99 -13.63
CA SER A 3 -9.27 49.82 -12.42
C SER A 3 -9.96 49.07 -11.28
N LEU A 4 -11.29 49.12 -11.20
CA LEU A 4 -12.07 48.37 -10.20
C LEU A 4 -12.22 46.88 -10.59
N VAL A 5 -12.39 46.55 -11.87
CA VAL A 5 -12.51 45.16 -12.35
C VAL A 5 -11.18 44.43 -12.22
N VAL A 6 -10.07 45.11 -12.36
CA VAL A 6 -8.72 44.54 -12.23
C VAL A 6 -8.31 44.37 -10.76
N ARG A 7 -8.92 45.12 -9.83
CA ARG A 7 -8.69 44.97 -8.38
C ARG A 7 -9.31 43.70 -7.79
N ASP A 8 -10.46 43.26 -8.28
CA ASP A 8 -11.22 42.14 -7.77
C ASP A 8 -10.87 40.80 -8.46
N MET A 9 -9.85 40.78 -9.32
CA MET A 9 -9.39 39.54 -9.93
C MET A 9 -8.46 38.77 -8.97
N ASN A 10 -8.74 37.50 -8.76
CA ASN A 10 -7.88 36.57 -8.01
C ASN A 10 -6.49 36.34 -8.67
N ASN A 11 -6.19 37.06 -9.72
CA ASN A 11 -4.94 36.96 -10.47
C ASN A 11 -4.07 38.20 -10.22
N GLY A 12 -2.76 37.97 -10.05
CA GLY A 12 -1.80 39.05 -9.99
C GLY A 12 -1.60 39.66 -11.39
N ILE A 13 -1.66 40.97 -11.49
CA ILE A 13 -1.43 41.68 -12.76
C ILE A 13 -0.35 42.74 -12.55
N ILE A 14 0.63 42.74 -13.44
CA ILE A 14 1.67 43.76 -13.48
C ILE A 14 1.90 44.20 -14.93
N CYS A 15 1.99 45.53 -15.14
CA CYS A 15 2.18 46.14 -16.45
C CYS A 15 3.46 46.98 -16.50
N TYR A 16 4.13 46.95 -17.64
CA TYR A 16 5.38 47.63 -17.90
C TYR A 16 5.28 48.48 -19.16
N ASP A 17 5.89 49.69 -19.13
CA ASP A 17 6.04 50.54 -20.32
C ASP A 17 7.09 49.96 -21.29
N ARG A 18 7.27 50.60 -22.46
CA ARG A 18 8.25 50.20 -23.48
C ARG A 18 9.71 50.20 -23.00
N LYS A 19 10.00 50.83 -21.87
CA LYS A 19 11.33 50.94 -21.25
C LYS A 19 11.50 49.94 -20.12
N GLY A 20 10.49 49.05 -19.87
CA GLY A 20 10.51 48.11 -18.79
C GLY A 20 10.24 48.70 -17.41
N ARG A 21 9.71 49.94 -17.32
CA ARG A 21 9.32 50.54 -16.05
C ARG A 21 7.92 50.09 -15.69
N CYS A 22 7.73 49.66 -14.45
CA CYS A 22 6.42 49.28 -13.95
C CYS A 22 5.47 50.49 -13.91
N ILE A 23 4.32 50.36 -14.59
CA ILE A 23 3.30 51.43 -14.68
C ILE A 23 2.02 51.07 -13.93
N TYR A 24 1.79 49.80 -13.63
CA TYR A 24 0.63 49.33 -12.88
C TYR A 24 0.90 47.97 -12.27
N TYR A 25 0.36 47.73 -11.07
CA TYR A 25 0.22 46.42 -10.44
C TYR A 25 -1.01 46.43 -9.53
N ASN A 26 -1.60 45.25 -9.27
CA ASN A 26 -2.74 45.12 -8.38
C ASN A 26 -2.32 44.66 -6.98
N ASP A 27 -3.30 44.57 -6.05
CA ASP A 27 -3.07 44.24 -4.63
C ASP A 27 -2.42 42.87 -4.41
N LEU A 28 -2.73 41.89 -5.26
CA LEU A 28 -2.08 40.56 -5.18
C LEU A 28 -0.59 40.66 -5.52
N MET A 29 -0.23 41.41 -6.56
CA MET A 29 1.18 41.65 -6.88
C MET A 29 1.91 42.40 -5.77
N GLU A 30 1.23 43.34 -5.10
CA GLU A 30 1.77 43.99 -3.91
C GLU A 30 2.02 42.99 -2.77
N ALA A 31 1.11 42.04 -2.53
CA ALA A 31 1.29 41.00 -1.52
C ALA A 31 2.46 40.06 -1.86
N ILE A 32 2.58 39.64 -3.12
CA ILE A 32 3.67 38.77 -3.62
C ILE A 32 5.04 39.40 -3.40
N TYR A 33 5.16 40.71 -3.60
CA TYR A 33 6.45 41.41 -3.58
C TYR A 33 6.69 42.28 -2.33
N ARG A 34 5.78 42.28 -1.35
CA ARG A 34 5.89 43.05 -0.08
C ARG A 34 7.19 42.88 0.69
N HIS A 35 7.89 41.79 0.50
CA HIS A 35 9.18 41.53 1.14
C HIS A 35 10.34 42.38 0.55
N GLY A 36 10.06 43.33 -0.31
CA GLY A 36 11.11 44.18 -0.90
C GLY A 36 10.79 45.65 -1.14
N GLY A 37 9.56 46.08 -1.07
CA GLY A 37 9.16 47.52 -1.12
C GLY A 37 9.78 48.41 -2.20
N ASN A 38 10.62 47.88 -3.05
CA ASN A 38 11.44 48.62 -3.99
C ASN A 38 11.00 48.31 -5.43
N MET A 39 10.55 49.31 -6.16
CA MET A 39 10.16 49.24 -7.57
C MET A 39 11.24 48.59 -8.46
N SER A 40 12.51 48.64 -8.07
CA SER A 40 13.62 48.02 -8.76
C SER A 40 13.49 46.50 -8.83
N VAL A 41 12.77 45.86 -7.90
CA VAL A 41 12.51 44.38 -7.92
C VAL A 41 11.61 44.03 -9.10
N TYR A 42 10.57 44.82 -9.35
CA TYR A 42 9.67 44.62 -10.50
C TYR A 42 10.40 44.82 -11.83
N GLU A 43 11.25 45.85 -11.94
CA GLU A 43 12.01 46.09 -13.15
C GLU A 43 13.07 45.03 -13.42
N SER A 44 13.71 44.49 -12.37
CA SER A 44 14.62 43.37 -12.47
C SER A 44 13.89 42.08 -12.95
N LYS A 45 12.66 41.84 -12.45
CA LYS A 45 11.83 40.73 -12.91
C LYS A 45 11.41 40.88 -14.36
N TYR A 46 11.05 42.06 -14.80
CA TYR A 46 10.76 42.32 -16.22
C TYR A 46 11.92 41.89 -17.12
N SER A 47 13.13 42.33 -16.80
CA SER A 47 14.33 41.96 -17.57
C SER A 47 14.54 40.43 -17.63
N GLN A 48 14.38 39.74 -16.51
CA GLN A 48 14.46 38.29 -16.45
C GLN A 48 13.40 37.59 -17.30
N TRP A 49 12.15 38.11 -17.28
CA TRP A 49 11.05 37.53 -18.07
C TRP A 49 11.26 37.78 -19.56
N ILE A 50 11.68 38.97 -19.93
CA ILE A 50 11.94 39.32 -21.32
C ILE A 50 13.10 38.50 -21.90
N GLU A 51 14.15 38.26 -21.13
CA GLU A 51 15.25 37.40 -21.53
C GLU A 51 14.79 35.95 -21.78
N LYS A 52 13.95 35.39 -20.89
CA LYS A 52 13.36 34.07 -21.07
C LYS A 52 12.42 33.96 -22.26
N LEU A 53 11.69 34.98 -22.59
CA LEU A 53 10.81 35.03 -23.76
C LEU A 53 11.57 35.03 -25.10
N GLY A 54 12.84 35.46 -25.10
CA GLY A 54 13.68 35.53 -26.31
C GLY A 54 13.17 36.49 -27.40
N ASP A 55 13.69 36.33 -28.61
CA ASP A 55 13.30 37.16 -29.77
C ASP A 55 11.98 36.72 -30.42
N ASP A 56 11.54 35.49 -30.21
CA ASP A 56 10.28 34.95 -30.76
C ASP A 56 9.07 35.25 -29.87
N ARG A 57 8.88 36.55 -29.56
CA ARG A 57 7.80 37.04 -28.70
C ARG A 57 6.48 37.03 -29.45
N ARG A 58 5.62 36.08 -29.10
CA ARG A 58 4.22 36.12 -29.57
C ARG A 58 3.42 37.10 -28.75
N ASP A 59 2.33 37.60 -29.32
CA ASP A 59 1.48 38.64 -28.68
C ASP A 59 0.82 38.16 -27.37
N SER A 60 0.79 36.83 -27.15
CA SER A 60 0.28 36.24 -25.91
C SER A 60 0.86 34.84 -25.75
N MET A 61 1.43 34.53 -24.59
CA MET A 61 1.92 33.19 -24.25
C MET A 61 1.91 32.93 -22.74
N THR A 62 1.62 31.69 -22.35
CA THR A 62 1.88 31.17 -21.01
C THR A 62 3.27 30.53 -21.01
N PHE A 63 4.15 30.92 -20.11
CA PHE A 63 5.54 30.55 -20.26
C PHE A 63 6.22 30.01 -19.02
N GLN A 64 5.62 30.12 -17.84
CA GLN A 64 6.27 29.62 -16.64
C GLN A 64 5.26 29.30 -15.52
N THR A 65 5.52 28.18 -14.82
CA THR A 65 4.99 27.93 -13.48
C THR A 65 6.09 28.22 -12.47
N THR A 66 5.77 28.95 -11.41
CA THR A 66 6.72 29.27 -10.34
C THR A 66 6.03 29.15 -8.99
N ASP A 67 6.79 28.75 -7.99
CA ASP A 67 6.36 28.80 -6.61
C ASP A 67 6.87 30.07 -5.93
N ILE A 68 6.01 30.68 -5.13
CA ILE A 68 6.29 31.93 -4.40
C ILE A 68 5.77 31.76 -2.97
N GLU A 69 6.60 32.10 -2.01
CA GLU A 69 6.19 32.12 -0.60
C GLU A 69 5.52 33.46 -0.27
N ILE A 70 4.27 33.41 0.21
CA ILE A 70 3.49 34.56 0.64
C ILE A 70 3.07 34.35 2.10
N ASN A 71 3.51 35.22 2.99
CA ASN A 71 3.22 35.11 4.45
C ASN A 71 3.61 33.77 5.09
N GLY A 72 4.64 33.08 4.58
CA GLY A 72 5.08 31.79 5.06
C GLY A 72 4.35 30.58 4.45
N GLU A 73 3.43 30.82 3.51
CA GLU A 73 2.73 29.78 2.75
C GLU A 73 3.22 29.75 1.30
N LYS A 74 3.35 28.55 0.75
CA LYS A 74 3.82 28.31 -0.61
C LYS A 74 2.64 28.38 -1.59
N HIS A 75 2.73 29.27 -2.56
CA HIS A 75 1.75 29.45 -3.62
C HIS A 75 2.35 29.09 -4.97
N TYR A 76 1.54 28.53 -5.86
CA TYR A 76 1.94 28.15 -7.21
C TYR A 76 1.26 29.04 -8.23
N PHE A 77 2.07 29.77 -9.02
CA PHE A 77 1.58 30.69 -10.04
C PHE A 77 1.96 30.24 -11.45
N GLU A 78 0.97 30.26 -12.33
CA GLU A 78 1.18 30.18 -13.77
C GLU A 78 1.26 31.58 -14.32
N ILE A 79 2.37 31.94 -14.99
CA ILE A 79 2.63 33.29 -15.47
C ILE A 79 2.36 33.33 -16.97
N ALA A 80 1.42 34.20 -17.37
CA ALA A 80 1.11 34.50 -18.74
C ALA A 80 1.60 35.89 -19.10
N TYR A 81 2.13 36.03 -20.30
CA TYR A 81 2.59 37.28 -20.88
C TYR A 81 1.65 37.71 -21.99
N LYS A 82 1.42 39.06 -22.11
CA LYS A 82 0.71 39.64 -23.24
C LYS A 82 1.24 41.04 -23.53
N ARG A 83 1.34 41.36 -24.83
CA ARG A 83 1.73 42.67 -25.33
C ARG A 83 0.50 43.40 -25.89
N ILE A 84 0.39 44.70 -25.61
CA ILE A 84 -0.69 45.55 -26.10
C ILE A 84 -0.13 46.54 -27.09
N TYR A 85 -0.84 46.74 -28.22
CA TYR A 85 -0.51 47.65 -29.28
C TYR A 85 -1.57 48.74 -29.40
N ASP A 86 -1.14 49.91 -29.92
CA ASP A 86 -2.06 50.97 -30.33
C ASP A 86 -2.64 50.72 -31.75
N GLU A 87 -3.56 51.58 -32.19
CA GLU A 87 -4.17 51.51 -33.53
C GLU A 87 -3.14 51.60 -34.67
N SER A 88 -1.96 52.14 -34.42
CA SER A 88 -0.85 52.26 -35.35
C SER A 88 0.17 51.10 -35.22
N ASN A 89 -0.22 50.01 -34.56
CA ASN A 89 0.60 48.79 -34.31
C ASN A 89 1.91 49.07 -33.53
N ARG A 90 1.92 50.11 -32.68
CA ARG A 90 3.05 50.42 -31.80
C ARG A 90 2.77 49.85 -30.42
N VAL A 91 3.76 49.20 -29.81
CA VAL A 91 3.64 48.64 -28.45
C VAL A 91 3.25 49.73 -27.46
N ILE A 92 2.18 49.55 -26.73
CA ILE A 92 1.75 50.40 -25.61
C ILE A 92 2.42 49.93 -24.33
N CYS A 93 2.22 48.66 -23.99
CA CYS A 93 2.75 48.05 -22.76
C CYS A 93 2.86 46.53 -22.89
N ASP A 94 3.70 45.96 -22.05
CA ASP A 94 3.75 44.54 -21.76
C ASP A 94 3.08 44.32 -20.42
N TYR A 95 2.26 43.26 -20.31
CA TYR A 95 1.74 42.84 -19.01
C TYR A 95 1.88 41.35 -18.75
N PHE A 96 2.00 41.02 -17.48
CA PHE A 96 2.07 39.67 -16.99
C PHE A 96 0.89 39.42 -16.07
N VAL A 97 0.27 38.23 -16.22
CA VAL A 97 -0.82 37.76 -15.39
C VAL A 97 -0.30 36.58 -14.61
N TYR A 98 -0.37 36.66 -13.30
CA TYR A 98 -0.03 35.61 -12.36
C TYR A 98 -1.31 34.91 -11.96
N ASN A 99 -1.62 33.77 -12.58
CA ASN A 99 -2.77 32.94 -12.27
C ASN A 99 -2.44 32.06 -11.08
N ASP A 100 -3.13 32.25 -9.96
CA ASP A 100 -2.96 31.39 -8.80
C ASP A 100 -3.53 29.99 -9.11
N ARG A 101 -2.67 28.98 -9.06
CA ARG A 101 -2.97 27.58 -9.28
C ARG A 101 -2.78 26.73 -8.03
N THR A 102 -2.60 27.37 -6.88
CA THR A 102 -2.27 26.68 -5.61
C THR A 102 -3.27 25.58 -5.29
N GLN A 103 -4.57 25.90 -5.29
CA GLN A 103 -5.60 24.87 -5.01
C GLN A 103 -5.57 23.70 -6.00
N MET A 104 -5.30 23.99 -7.29
CA MET A 104 -5.22 22.95 -8.32
C MET A 104 -4.01 22.03 -8.07
N TYR A 105 -2.85 22.59 -7.74
CA TYR A 105 -1.65 21.84 -7.42
C TYR A 105 -1.80 21.02 -6.14
N GLU A 106 -2.34 21.62 -5.07
CA GLU A 106 -2.62 20.91 -3.82
C GLU A 106 -3.61 19.76 -4.03
N SER A 107 -4.68 19.98 -4.79
CA SER A 107 -5.65 18.94 -5.12
C SER A 107 -4.99 17.82 -5.94
N TRP A 108 -4.17 18.18 -6.92
CA TRP A 108 -3.44 17.21 -7.74
C TRP A 108 -2.42 16.40 -6.92
N GLU A 109 -1.67 17.05 -6.02
CA GLU A 109 -0.76 16.35 -5.09
C GLU A 109 -1.52 15.42 -4.15
N GLN A 110 -2.67 15.87 -3.62
CA GLN A 110 -3.52 15.02 -2.79
C GLN A 110 -4.07 13.82 -3.55
N GLU A 111 -4.53 14.01 -4.80
CA GLU A 111 -5.00 12.92 -5.65
C GLU A 111 -3.85 11.94 -5.96
N LYS A 112 -2.68 12.44 -6.30
CA LYS A 112 -1.48 11.63 -6.53
C LYS A 112 -1.10 10.83 -5.28
N TYR A 113 -1.14 11.46 -4.11
CA TYR A 113 -0.87 10.78 -2.85
C TYR A 113 -1.89 9.67 -2.56
N LYS A 114 -3.20 9.94 -2.75
CA LYS A 114 -4.26 8.95 -2.60
C LYS A 114 -4.16 7.80 -3.61
N ALA A 115 -3.67 8.09 -4.82
CA ALA A 115 -3.47 7.08 -5.85
C ALA A 115 -2.32 6.09 -5.51
N SER A 116 -1.36 6.50 -4.67
CA SER A 116 -0.17 5.72 -4.32
C SER A 116 -0.13 5.22 -2.86
N HIS A 117 -0.96 5.78 -1.96
CA HIS A 117 -0.91 5.47 -0.52
C HIS A 117 -2.26 5.01 0.04
N ASP A 118 -2.21 4.22 1.10
CA ASP A 118 -3.37 3.87 1.92
C ASP A 118 -3.75 5.02 2.84
N SER A 119 -4.99 5.49 2.75
CA SER A 119 -5.47 6.69 3.45
C SER A 119 -5.51 6.55 4.97
N LEU A 120 -5.58 5.33 5.52
CA LEU A 120 -5.62 5.08 6.95
C LEU A 120 -4.23 5.04 7.58
N THR A 121 -3.31 4.34 6.92
CA THR A 121 -1.99 4.04 7.50
C THR A 121 -0.87 4.93 6.98
N GLY A 122 -1.06 5.59 5.83
CA GLY A 122 -0.04 6.38 5.16
C GLY A 122 1.08 5.56 4.50
N LEU A 123 1.01 4.22 4.54
CA LEU A 123 1.90 3.35 3.78
C LEU A 123 1.53 3.37 2.30
N LEU A 124 2.39 2.85 1.45
CA LEU A 124 2.03 2.61 0.05
C LEU A 124 0.78 1.73 -0.05
N ASN A 125 -0.02 1.95 -1.07
CA ASN A 125 -1.07 1.01 -1.43
C ASN A 125 -0.49 -0.17 -2.22
N ARG A 126 -1.33 -1.15 -2.55
CA ARG A 126 -0.92 -2.36 -3.25
C ARG A 126 -0.26 -2.07 -4.61
N ASP A 127 -0.86 -1.20 -5.39
CA ASP A 127 -0.45 -1.00 -6.77
C ASP A 127 0.92 -0.29 -6.83
N GLN A 128 1.12 0.74 -6.01
CA GLN A 128 2.41 1.40 -5.90
C GLN A 128 3.50 0.50 -5.30
N PHE A 129 3.13 -0.34 -4.33
CA PHE A 129 4.06 -1.34 -3.78
C PHE A 129 4.57 -2.29 -4.85
N TYR A 130 3.70 -2.75 -5.76
CA TYR A 130 4.11 -3.68 -6.81
C TYR A 130 5.08 -3.02 -7.81
N GLU A 131 4.82 -1.77 -8.18
CA GLU A 131 5.70 -0.99 -9.05
C GLU A 131 7.06 -0.74 -8.39
N ASP A 132 7.05 -0.20 -7.16
CA ASP A 132 8.29 0.17 -6.46
C ASP A 132 9.16 -1.05 -6.13
N VAL A 133 8.57 -2.19 -5.75
CA VAL A 133 9.31 -3.44 -5.51
C VAL A 133 9.94 -3.95 -6.79
N HIS A 134 9.20 -3.98 -7.90
CA HIS A 134 9.73 -4.37 -9.20
C HIS A 134 10.96 -3.53 -9.58
N ASP A 135 10.84 -2.21 -9.47
CA ASP A 135 11.91 -1.28 -9.81
C ASP A 135 13.12 -1.43 -8.87
N MET A 136 12.87 -1.57 -7.56
CA MET A 136 13.92 -1.74 -6.55
C MET A 136 14.71 -3.02 -6.77
N VAL A 137 14.04 -4.15 -6.97
CA VAL A 137 14.67 -5.46 -7.16
C VAL A 137 15.50 -5.46 -8.43
N ASN A 138 15.04 -4.80 -9.50
CA ASN A 138 15.77 -4.67 -10.77
C ASN A 138 16.91 -3.64 -10.71
N LYS A 139 16.83 -2.64 -9.83
CA LYS A 139 17.90 -1.66 -9.65
C LYS A 139 19.10 -2.23 -8.87
N TYR A 140 18.87 -3.09 -7.87
CA TYR A 140 19.92 -3.60 -6.98
C TYR A 140 20.21 -5.07 -7.25
N HIS A 141 20.87 -5.36 -8.40
CA HIS A 141 21.12 -6.72 -8.89
C HIS A 141 21.93 -7.63 -7.95
N ASP A 142 22.82 -7.06 -7.14
CA ASP A 142 23.70 -7.79 -6.21
C ASP A 142 23.06 -8.03 -4.82
N THR A 143 21.82 -7.59 -4.61
CA THR A 143 21.12 -7.70 -3.32
C THR A 143 20.06 -8.79 -3.38
N THR A 144 20.08 -9.70 -2.42
CA THR A 144 18.99 -10.64 -2.19
C THR A 144 17.92 -9.97 -1.35
N PHE A 145 16.67 -9.99 -1.83
CA PHE A 145 15.53 -9.38 -1.13
C PHE A 145 14.61 -10.43 -0.52
N TYR A 146 14.04 -10.11 0.61
CA TYR A 146 12.87 -10.77 1.18
C TYR A 146 11.61 -9.95 0.88
N LEU A 147 10.57 -10.63 0.40
CA LEU A 147 9.22 -10.11 0.36
C LEU A 147 8.43 -10.79 1.48
N ILE A 148 7.85 -10.00 2.37
CA ILE A 148 7.19 -10.45 3.58
C ILE A 148 5.74 -10.02 3.54
N CYS A 149 4.81 -10.94 3.77
CA CYS A 149 3.40 -10.63 3.97
C CYS A 149 3.01 -10.87 5.41
N SER A 150 2.29 -9.91 6.00
CA SER A 150 1.82 -9.94 7.37
C SER A 150 0.30 -9.84 7.43
N ASN A 151 -0.31 -10.66 8.26
CA ASN A 151 -1.74 -10.70 8.51
C ASN A 151 -2.04 -10.66 10.01
N ILE A 152 -3.23 -10.15 10.36
CA ILE A 152 -3.77 -10.20 11.72
C ILE A 152 -4.87 -11.26 11.75
N LYS A 153 -4.70 -12.28 12.60
CA LYS A 153 -5.70 -13.33 12.72
C LYS A 153 -7.02 -12.77 13.25
N ASP A 154 -8.10 -13.18 12.59
CA ASP A 154 -9.46 -12.86 13.01
C ASP A 154 -9.75 -11.36 13.19
N PHE A 155 -9.10 -10.49 12.40
CA PHE A 155 -9.22 -9.03 12.47
C PHE A 155 -10.68 -8.55 12.41
N LYS A 156 -11.54 -9.27 11.69
CA LYS A 156 -12.98 -8.97 11.63
C LYS A 156 -13.62 -8.97 13.03
N PHE A 157 -13.25 -9.92 13.89
CA PHE A 157 -13.77 -9.98 15.25
C PHE A 157 -13.28 -8.83 16.11
N ILE A 158 -12.08 -8.29 15.86
CA ILE A 158 -11.62 -7.06 16.54
C ILE A 158 -12.60 -5.91 16.27
N ASN A 159 -12.99 -5.74 15.01
CA ASN A 159 -13.95 -4.71 14.61
C ASN A 159 -15.34 -4.96 15.19
N GLU A 160 -15.81 -6.21 15.25
CA GLU A 160 -17.11 -6.56 15.79
C GLU A 160 -17.19 -6.40 17.33
N ILE A 161 -16.14 -6.76 18.04
CA ILE A 161 -16.11 -6.76 19.51
C ILE A 161 -15.75 -5.36 20.06
N PHE A 162 -14.75 -4.70 19.46
CA PHE A 162 -14.15 -3.46 19.99
C PHE A 162 -14.46 -2.22 19.16
N GLY A 163 -15.14 -2.38 18.01
CA GLY A 163 -15.48 -1.30 17.10
C GLY A 163 -14.39 -0.97 16.09
N MET A 164 -14.80 -0.33 14.99
CA MET A 164 -13.93 0.04 13.87
C MET A 164 -12.77 0.96 14.27
N GLU A 165 -13.00 1.84 15.24
CA GLU A 165 -11.96 2.77 15.70
C GLU A 165 -10.78 2.02 16.33
N LYS A 166 -11.07 1.00 17.15
CA LYS A 166 -10.05 0.16 17.78
C LYS A 166 -9.30 -0.66 16.73
N GLY A 167 -10.01 -1.23 15.76
CA GLY A 167 -9.39 -1.92 14.62
C GLY A 167 -8.46 -0.99 13.83
N ASN A 168 -8.89 0.24 13.54
CA ASN A 168 -8.05 1.24 12.88
C ASN A 168 -6.78 1.57 13.67
N GLN A 169 -6.86 1.69 15.00
CA GLN A 169 -5.69 1.90 15.87
C GLN A 169 -4.69 0.74 15.76
N VAL A 170 -5.17 -0.52 15.73
CA VAL A 170 -4.32 -1.70 15.52
C VAL A 170 -3.58 -1.62 14.19
N LEU A 171 -4.29 -1.31 13.11
CA LEU A 171 -3.71 -1.19 11.75
C LEU A 171 -2.66 -0.07 11.68
N ILE A 172 -2.96 1.11 12.26
CA ILE A 172 -2.04 2.25 12.29
C ILE A 172 -0.78 1.89 13.11
N LYS A 173 -0.93 1.20 14.24
CA LYS A 173 0.20 0.79 15.07
C LYS A 173 1.07 -0.23 14.34
N GLN A 174 0.47 -1.22 13.69
CA GLN A 174 1.19 -2.21 12.87
C GLN A 174 1.97 -1.53 11.75
N ALA A 175 1.36 -0.60 11.03
CA ALA A 175 2.02 0.17 9.99
C ALA A 175 3.25 0.92 10.53
N LYS A 176 3.12 1.59 11.68
CA LYS A 176 4.24 2.29 12.35
C LYS A 176 5.37 1.35 12.74
N LEU A 177 5.06 0.17 13.26
CA LEU A 177 6.06 -0.83 13.63
C LEU A 177 6.81 -1.36 12.39
N MET A 178 6.10 -1.62 11.29
CA MET A 178 6.73 -2.04 10.04
C MET A 178 7.62 -0.95 9.44
N ALA A 179 7.19 0.31 9.49
CA ALA A 179 7.95 1.45 8.98
C ALA A 179 9.01 1.99 9.97
N SER A 180 9.23 1.37 11.12
CA SER A 180 10.09 1.90 12.19
C SER A 180 11.59 1.95 11.86
N ASN A 181 12.00 1.29 10.78
CA ASN A 181 13.41 1.27 10.34
C ASN A 181 13.49 1.46 8.82
N PRO A 182 13.16 2.65 8.32
CA PRO A 182 13.23 2.89 6.89
C PRO A 182 14.69 2.87 6.42
N SER A 183 14.95 2.14 5.33
CA SER A 183 16.15 2.29 4.53
C SER A 183 15.74 2.65 3.11
N GLU A 184 16.67 3.15 2.29
CA GLU A 184 16.39 3.43 0.87
C GLU A 184 16.02 2.16 0.07
N ARG A 185 16.25 0.98 0.66
CA ARG A 185 15.99 -0.33 0.06
C ARG A 185 14.87 -1.09 0.80
N THR A 186 14.04 -0.37 1.56
CA THR A 186 12.92 -0.94 2.32
C THR A 186 11.62 -0.29 1.88
N ILE A 187 10.67 -1.10 1.42
CA ILE A 187 9.37 -0.67 0.93
C ILE A 187 8.28 -1.35 1.76
N CYS A 188 7.38 -0.54 2.34
CA CYS A 188 6.28 -1.00 3.18
C CYS A 188 4.94 -0.60 2.57
N ALA A 189 3.97 -1.51 2.60
CA ALA A 189 2.63 -1.24 2.09
C ALA A 189 1.52 -1.89 2.92
N ARG A 190 0.33 -1.33 2.79
CA ARG A 190 -0.90 -2.00 3.15
C ARG A 190 -1.61 -2.44 1.88
N LEU A 191 -1.75 -3.76 1.70
CA LEU A 191 -2.30 -4.31 0.46
C LEU A 191 -3.82 -4.25 0.44
N MET A 192 -4.46 -4.69 1.51
CA MET A 192 -5.92 -4.71 1.67
C MET A 192 -6.31 -5.15 3.08
N ASN A 193 -7.34 -4.53 3.69
CA ASN A 193 -7.87 -4.87 5.02
C ASN A 193 -6.77 -4.88 6.11
N ASP A 194 -6.42 -6.05 6.63
CA ASP A 194 -5.39 -6.32 7.63
C ASP A 194 -4.09 -6.93 7.04
N ARG A 195 -3.98 -6.90 5.71
CA ARG A 195 -2.82 -7.43 4.99
C ARG A 195 -1.80 -6.35 4.69
N PHE A 196 -0.59 -6.56 5.17
CA PHE A 196 0.55 -5.71 4.93
C PHE A 196 1.63 -6.46 4.16
N ALA A 197 2.45 -5.71 3.45
CA ALA A 197 3.64 -6.23 2.79
C ALA A 197 4.86 -5.36 3.08
N LEU A 198 6.02 -6.03 3.08
CA LEU A 198 7.32 -5.42 3.30
C LEU A 198 8.31 -6.06 2.33
N CYS A 199 9.08 -5.25 1.62
CA CYS A 199 10.22 -5.73 0.85
C CYS A 199 11.49 -5.06 1.36
N LEU A 200 12.53 -5.86 1.67
CA LEU A 200 13.79 -5.35 2.21
C LEU A 200 14.94 -6.30 1.86
N PRO A 201 16.20 -5.82 1.90
CA PRO A 201 17.37 -6.68 1.80
C PRO A 201 17.36 -7.78 2.87
N ARG A 202 17.74 -8.99 2.48
CA ARG A 202 17.82 -10.14 3.40
C ARG A 202 18.68 -9.84 4.63
N GLU A 203 19.78 -9.13 4.47
CA GLU A 203 20.70 -8.75 5.55
C GLU A 203 20.09 -7.74 6.55
N GLU A 204 19.01 -7.03 6.16
CA GLU A 204 18.30 -6.09 7.03
C GLU A 204 17.13 -6.75 7.80
N PHE A 205 16.81 -8.02 7.46
CA PHE A 205 15.75 -8.75 8.15
C PHE A 205 16.23 -9.34 9.48
N ASP A 206 15.60 -8.90 10.56
CA ASP A 206 15.85 -9.40 11.92
C ASP A 206 14.57 -10.01 12.50
N GLU A 207 14.51 -11.34 12.52
CA GLU A 207 13.38 -12.10 13.02
C GLU A 207 13.08 -11.82 14.50
N LYS A 208 14.13 -11.60 15.31
CA LYS A 208 13.96 -11.25 16.72
C LYS A 208 13.27 -9.91 16.89
N ARG A 209 13.66 -8.93 16.10
CA ARG A 209 13.03 -7.61 16.09
C ARG A 209 11.57 -7.69 15.64
N VAL A 210 11.27 -8.51 14.63
CA VAL A 210 9.90 -8.77 14.20
C VAL A 210 9.08 -9.38 15.33
N ALA A 211 9.59 -10.40 16.01
CA ALA A 211 8.93 -11.02 17.16
C ALA A 211 8.70 -10.03 18.31
N ASP A 212 9.64 -9.14 18.59
CA ASP A 212 9.50 -8.12 19.61
C ASP A 212 8.45 -7.05 19.24
N SER A 213 8.39 -6.66 17.96
CA SER A 213 7.35 -5.75 17.43
C SER A 213 5.94 -6.37 17.52
N ILE A 214 5.81 -7.65 17.22
CA ILE A 214 4.54 -8.39 17.38
C ILE A 214 4.13 -8.43 18.86
N LYS A 215 5.07 -8.72 19.78
CA LYS A 215 4.80 -8.70 21.23
C LYS A 215 4.38 -7.32 21.72
N GLU A 216 4.98 -6.23 21.19
CA GLU A 216 4.57 -4.87 21.50
C GLU A 216 3.12 -4.62 21.10
N LEU A 217 2.74 -4.99 19.86
CA LEU A 217 1.39 -4.89 19.36
C LEU A 217 0.40 -5.71 20.22
N GLN A 218 0.77 -6.94 20.58
CA GLN A 218 -0.03 -7.81 21.44
C GLN A 218 -0.24 -7.18 22.83
N ARG A 219 0.80 -6.64 23.48
CA ARG A 219 0.69 -6.01 24.80
C ARG A 219 -0.26 -4.81 24.79
N GLU A 220 -0.26 -4.02 23.72
CA GLU A 220 -1.06 -2.81 23.62
C GLU A 220 -2.55 -3.12 23.34
N PHE A 221 -2.83 -4.17 22.58
CA PHE A 221 -4.17 -4.44 22.05
C PHE A 221 -4.81 -5.75 22.54
N SER A 222 -4.08 -6.64 23.20
CA SER A 222 -4.67 -7.82 23.84
C SER A 222 -5.25 -7.50 25.19
N GLY A 223 -6.33 -8.19 25.55
CA GLY A 223 -7.01 -8.09 26.85
C GLY A 223 -7.40 -9.48 27.36
N ASN A 224 -8.13 -9.52 28.50
CA ASN A 224 -8.54 -10.78 29.12
C ASN A 224 -9.41 -11.68 28.21
N SER A 225 -10.05 -11.11 27.22
CA SER A 225 -11.03 -11.80 26.35
C SER A 225 -10.56 -11.97 24.91
N PHE A 226 -9.40 -11.43 24.54
CA PHE A 226 -8.92 -11.45 23.16
C PHE A 226 -7.39 -11.43 23.10
N HIS A 227 -6.81 -12.34 22.35
CA HIS A 227 -5.39 -12.36 22.05
C HIS A 227 -5.17 -11.97 20.59
N LEU A 228 -4.54 -10.80 20.38
CA LEU A 228 -4.10 -10.40 19.06
C LEU A 228 -3.01 -11.35 18.58
N HIS A 229 -3.17 -11.94 17.41
CA HIS A 229 -2.15 -12.75 16.77
C HIS A 229 -1.82 -12.22 15.38
N THR A 230 -0.58 -11.83 15.20
CA THR A 230 -0.02 -11.42 13.91
C THR A 230 0.96 -12.48 13.44
N TYR A 231 0.85 -12.87 12.20
CA TYR A 231 1.70 -13.89 11.60
C TYR A 231 2.21 -13.41 10.23
N MET A 232 3.39 -13.88 9.84
CA MET A 232 4.10 -13.42 8.66
C MET A 232 4.65 -14.57 7.83
N GLY A 233 4.59 -14.43 6.53
CA GLY A 233 5.29 -15.32 5.60
C GLY A 233 6.37 -14.56 4.86
N VAL A 234 7.51 -15.19 4.68
CA VAL A 234 8.71 -14.64 4.04
C VAL A 234 9.00 -15.42 2.77
N TYR A 235 9.11 -14.70 1.67
CA TYR A 235 9.58 -15.23 0.38
C TYR A 235 10.92 -14.60 0.03
N GLU A 236 11.94 -15.43 -0.22
CA GLU A 236 13.21 -15.00 -0.77
C GLU A 236 13.09 -14.82 -2.29
N ILE A 237 13.26 -13.60 -2.78
CA ILE A 237 13.14 -13.29 -4.21
C ILE A 237 14.31 -13.90 -4.95
N ARG A 238 14.04 -14.96 -5.74
CA ARG A 238 15.02 -15.69 -6.54
C ARG A 238 14.95 -15.31 -8.00
N ASP A 239 13.74 -15.15 -8.51
CA ASP A 239 13.45 -14.71 -9.88
C ASP A 239 12.95 -13.27 -9.85
N ARG A 240 13.71 -12.36 -10.48
CA ARG A 240 13.42 -10.92 -10.52
C ARG A 240 12.38 -10.55 -11.56
N ASP A 241 12.24 -11.41 -12.57
CA ASP A 241 11.26 -11.25 -13.66
C ASP A 241 9.89 -11.77 -13.26
N GLU A 242 9.79 -12.45 -12.11
CA GLU A 242 8.51 -12.92 -11.57
C GLU A 242 7.64 -11.72 -11.17
N ALA A 243 6.35 -11.77 -11.49
CA ALA A 243 5.41 -10.73 -11.09
C ALA A 243 5.34 -10.61 -9.55
N VAL A 244 5.41 -9.38 -9.02
CA VAL A 244 5.38 -9.12 -7.57
C VAL A 244 4.12 -9.68 -6.91
N SER A 245 2.99 -9.75 -7.63
CA SER A 245 1.76 -10.40 -7.15
C SER A 245 1.97 -11.89 -6.83
N ILE A 246 2.75 -12.61 -7.65
CA ILE A 246 3.09 -14.03 -7.41
C ILE A 246 4.03 -14.15 -6.21
N MET A 247 5.00 -13.24 -6.06
CA MET A 247 5.87 -13.21 -4.88
C MET A 247 5.07 -12.99 -3.60
N VAL A 248 4.06 -12.09 -3.63
CA VAL A 248 3.12 -11.85 -2.54
C VAL A 248 2.31 -13.11 -2.22
N ASP A 249 1.81 -13.82 -3.25
CA ASP A 249 1.07 -15.06 -3.05
C ASP A 249 1.96 -16.15 -2.39
N LYS A 250 3.21 -16.28 -2.80
CA LYS A 250 4.17 -17.20 -2.18
C LYS A 250 4.42 -16.87 -0.70
N ALA A 251 4.61 -15.59 -0.36
CA ALA A 251 4.74 -15.16 1.02
C ALA A 251 3.45 -15.46 1.83
N ASN A 252 2.26 -15.25 1.25
CA ASN A 252 1.00 -15.59 1.91
C ASN A 252 0.83 -17.10 2.14
N ILE A 253 1.25 -17.95 1.19
CA ILE A 253 1.23 -19.40 1.36
C ILE A 253 2.06 -19.81 2.59
N ALA A 254 3.25 -19.22 2.75
CA ALA A 254 4.06 -19.47 3.95
C ALA A 254 3.36 -18.98 5.22
N ALA A 255 2.78 -17.78 5.22
CA ALA A 255 2.04 -17.24 6.35
C ALA A 255 0.88 -18.14 6.78
N ASP A 256 0.12 -18.65 5.81
CA ASP A 256 -1.06 -19.51 6.08
C ASP A 256 -0.69 -20.82 6.81
N THR A 257 0.53 -21.33 6.67
CA THR A 257 0.98 -22.54 7.39
C THR A 257 1.02 -22.37 8.90
N ILE A 258 1.23 -21.15 9.38
CA ILE A 258 1.35 -20.82 10.81
C ILE A 258 0.17 -20.02 11.37
N LYS A 259 -0.86 -19.79 10.56
CA LYS A 259 -2.05 -19.01 10.94
C LYS A 259 -2.68 -19.43 12.27
N ASN A 260 -2.66 -20.72 12.59
CA ASN A 260 -3.22 -21.30 13.81
C ASN A 260 -2.16 -21.63 14.87
N ASN A 261 -0.90 -21.30 14.62
CA ASN A 261 0.19 -21.54 15.55
C ASN A 261 0.56 -20.25 16.27
N TYR A 262 0.13 -20.11 17.52
CA TYR A 262 0.38 -18.90 18.33
C TYR A 262 1.82 -18.80 18.84
N ASP A 263 2.60 -19.89 18.76
CA ASP A 263 3.99 -19.93 19.20
C ASP A 263 4.98 -19.50 18.09
N CYS A 264 4.50 -19.48 16.84
CA CYS A 264 5.29 -19.14 15.67
C CYS A 264 4.69 -17.91 14.96
N CYS A 265 5.52 -16.89 14.75
CA CYS A 265 5.10 -15.65 14.10
C CYS A 265 5.62 -15.49 12.67
N VAL A 266 6.62 -16.29 12.26
CA VAL A 266 7.30 -16.16 10.95
C VAL A 266 7.44 -17.54 10.31
N ALA A 267 7.05 -17.67 9.06
CA ALA A 267 7.27 -18.86 8.24
C ALA A 267 7.95 -18.48 6.92
N TYR A 268 8.82 -19.33 6.44
CA TYR A 268 9.52 -19.12 5.17
C TYR A 268 8.88 -19.94 4.06
N TYR A 269 8.73 -19.36 2.89
CA TYR A 269 8.23 -20.05 1.72
C TYR A 269 9.24 -21.08 1.23
N ASP A 270 8.73 -22.27 0.96
CA ASP A 270 9.39 -23.37 0.30
C ASP A 270 8.46 -23.88 -0.82
N GLU A 271 9.02 -24.36 -1.93
CA GLU A 271 8.23 -24.87 -3.07
C GLU A 271 7.34 -26.05 -2.65
N HIS A 272 7.80 -26.86 -1.68
CA HIS A 272 7.01 -27.95 -1.12
C HIS A 272 5.72 -27.46 -0.42
N LEU A 273 5.72 -26.25 0.15
CA LEU A 273 4.50 -25.67 0.75
C LEU A 273 3.42 -25.38 -0.29
N LEU A 274 3.82 -24.99 -1.50
CA LEU A 274 2.89 -24.81 -2.60
C LEU A 274 2.26 -26.15 -3.02
N GLU A 275 3.06 -27.21 -3.13
CA GLU A 275 2.58 -28.55 -3.44
C GLU A 275 1.58 -29.05 -2.39
N ILE A 276 1.90 -28.89 -1.10
CA ILE A 276 1.00 -29.22 0.02
C ILE A 276 -0.31 -28.40 -0.10
N SER A 277 -0.22 -27.11 -0.36
CA SER A 277 -1.41 -26.25 -0.47
C SER A 277 -2.32 -26.63 -1.65
N ILE A 278 -1.73 -26.98 -2.79
CA ILE A 278 -2.46 -27.49 -3.96
C ILE A 278 -3.16 -28.81 -3.61
N GLU A 279 -2.43 -29.72 -2.96
CA GLU A 279 -2.97 -31.03 -2.59
C GLU A 279 -4.11 -30.93 -1.58
N GLN A 280 -4.00 -30.05 -0.58
CA GLN A 280 -5.07 -29.77 0.37
C GLN A 280 -6.35 -29.26 -0.34
N ARG A 281 -6.19 -28.31 -1.26
CA ARG A 281 -7.33 -27.79 -2.04
C ARG A 281 -7.96 -28.86 -2.92
N ARG A 282 -7.15 -29.77 -3.48
CA ARG A 282 -7.63 -30.90 -4.27
C ARG A 282 -8.46 -31.85 -3.44
N LEU A 283 -7.95 -32.26 -2.27
CA LEU A 283 -8.67 -33.12 -1.33
C LEU A 283 -10.00 -32.51 -0.87
N LEU A 284 -10.03 -31.19 -0.62
CA LEU A 284 -11.27 -30.49 -0.31
C LEU A 284 -12.28 -30.51 -1.47
N GLY A 285 -11.81 -30.34 -2.70
CA GLY A 285 -12.67 -30.40 -3.88
C GLY A 285 -13.23 -31.81 -4.16
N GLU A 286 -12.47 -32.84 -3.78
CA GLU A 286 -12.86 -34.26 -3.96
C GLU A 286 -13.76 -34.77 -2.82
N PHE A 287 -13.84 -34.05 -1.66
CA PHE A 287 -14.54 -34.52 -0.46
C PHE A 287 -16.04 -34.78 -0.64
N GLU A 288 -16.80 -33.85 -1.19
CA GLU A 288 -18.26 -34.00 -1.41
C GLU A 288 -18.56 -35.14 -2.39
N PRO A 289 -17.87 -35.27 -3.54
CA PRO A 289 -18.00 -36.45 -4.41
C PRO A 289 -17.67 -37.75 -3.70
N ALA A 290 -16.63 -37.77 -2.86
CA ALA A 290 -16.21 -38.97 -2.14
C ALA A 290 -17.26 -39.46 -1.14
N LEU A 291 -17.99 -38.55 -0.47
CA LEU A 291 -19.14 -38.91 0.37
C LEU A 291 -20.25 -39.54 -0.45
N GLN A 292 -20.54 -38.99 -1.66
CA GLN A 292 -21.60 -39.51 -2.53
C GLN A 292 -21.26 -40.88 -3.15
N ASN A 293 -19.97 -41.18 -3.31
CA ASN A 293 -19.47 -42.42 -3.91
C ASN A 293 -19.12 -43.48 -2.88
N ASP A 294 -19.45 -43.31 -1.60
CA ASP A 294 -19.16 -44.23 -0.50
C ASP A 294 -17.66 -44.57 -0.36
N GLU A 295 -16.79 -43.59 -0.62
CA GLU A 295 -15.35 -43.76 -0.55
C GLU A 295 -14.82 -43.74 0.90
N PHE A 296 -15.60 -43.27 1.87
CA PHE A 296 -15.24 -43.30 3.27
C PHE A 296 -15.76 -44.56 3.95
N VAL A 297 -14.86 -45.31 4.56
CA VAL A 297 -15.16 -46.56 5.22
C VAL A 297 -14.64 -46.56 6.65
N MET A 298 -15.34 -47.29 7.52
CA MET A 298 -14.96 -47.49 8.92
C MET A 298 -14.15 -48.76 9.09
N TYR A 299 -12.92 -48.67 9.57
CA TYR A 299 -12.10 -49.80 9.99
C TYR A 299 -12.19 -49.95 11.51
N LEU A 300 -12.31 -51.18 11.97
CA LEU A 300 -12.34 -51.49 13.39
C LEU A 300 -11.00 -52.08 13.82
N GLN A 301 -10.29 -51.36 14.70
CA GLN A 301 -9.07 -51.85 15.32
C GLN A 301 -9.41 -52.51 16.66
N PRO A 302 -9.22 -53.84 16.82
CA PRO A 302 -9.60 -54.53 18.05
C PRO A 302 -8.72 -54.09 19.23
N GLN A 303 -9.36 -53.80 20.35
CA GLN A 303 -8.72 -53.55 21.63
C GLN A 303 -8.74 -54.88 22.41
N VAL A 304 -7.57 -55.44 22.68
CA VAL A 304 -7.44 -56.73 23.37
C VAL A 304 -6.92 -56.54 24.78
N LYS A 305 -7.43 -57.36 25.70
CA LYS A 305 -6.88 -57.47 27.05
C LYS A 305 -5.55 -58.19 27.02
N ARG A 306 -4.86 -58.19 28.17
CA ARG A 306 -3.56 -58.87 28.34
C ARG A 306 -3.61 -60.38 28.11
N ASP A 307 -4.78 -60.96 28.26
CA ASP A 307 -5.08 -62.41 28.02
C ASP A 307 -5.47 -62.72 26.56
N GLY A 308 -5.45 -61.68 25.68
CA GLY A 308 -5.81 -61.84 24.28
C GLY A 308 -7.30 -61.71 23.97
N ALA A 309 -8.17 -61.58 24.98
CA ALA A 309 -9.61 -61.42 24.77
C ALA A 309 -9.95 -60.07 24.27
N ALA A 310 -10.78 -59.97 23.25
CA ALA A 310 -11.28 -58.69 22.72
C ALA A 310 -12.13 -57.98 23.79
N LYS A 311 -11.84 -56.70 24.06
CA LYS A 311 -12.58 -55.85 24.98
C LYS A 311 -13.51 -54.88 24.23
N GLY A 312 -13.13 -54.50 23.01
CA GLY A 312 -13.81 -53.55 22.17
C GLY A 312 -13.04 -53.33 20.88
N ALA A 313 -13.42 -52.36 20.11
CA ALA A 313 -12.69 -51.95 18.93
C ALA A 313 -12.72 -50.41 18.83
N GLU A 314 -11.67 -49.83 18.32
CA GLU A 314 -11.62 -48.41 17.93
C GLU A 314 -12.07 -48.30 16.48
N ALA A 315 -13.01 -47.37 16.24
CA ALA A 315 -13.50 -47.05 14.91
C ALA A 315 -12.59 -46.03 14.26
N LEU A 316 -11.97 -46.38 13.16
CA LEU A 316 -11.00 -45.57 12.46
C LEU A 316 -11.48 -45.34 11.03
N VAL A 317 -11.81 -44.11 10.65
CA VAL A 317 -12.18 -43.77 9.29
C VAL A 317 -10.99 -43.92 8.33
N ARG A 318 -11.28 -44.39 7.11
CA ARG A 318 -10.33 -44.46 5.99
C ARG A 318 -11.02 -43.91 4.76
N TRP A 319 -10.30 -43.15 3.95
CA TRP A 319 -10.77 -42.73 2.65
C TRP A 319 -10.17 -43.62 1.58
N VAL A 320 -11.00 -44.48 0.97
CA VAL A 320 -10.61 -45.38 -0.13
C VAL A 320 -10.65 -44.57 -1.42
N HIS A 321 -9.58 -43.85 -1.67
CA HIS A 321 -9.50 -42.92 -2.80
C HIS A 321 -9.24 -43.66 -4.11
N PRO A 322 -9.99 -43.39 -5.22
CA PRO A 322 -9.90 -44.14 -6.46
C PRO A 322 -8.49 -44.19 -7.09
N SER A 323 -7.72 -43.13 -6.98
CA SER A 323 -6.39 -43.02 -7.60
C SER A 323 -5.21 -43.07 -6.61
N ARG A 324 -5.45 -42.85 -5.29
CA ARG A 324 -4.40 -42.76 -4.26
C ARG A 324 -4.39 -43.92 -3.29
N GLY A 325 -5.34 -44.84 -3.44
CA GLY A 325 -5.51 -45.95 -2.50
C GLY A 325 -6.11 -45.49 -1.16
N ILE A 326 -5.73 -46.15 -0.07
CA ILE A 326 -6.29 -45.89 1.25
C ILE A 326 -5.56 -44.73 1.92
N LEU A 327 -6.24 -43.62 2.07
CA LEU A 327 -5.75 -42.45 2.83
C LEU A 327 -6.10 -42.60 4.32
N THR A 328 -5.13 -42.32 5.17
CA THR A 328 -5.30 -42.33 6.63
C THR A 328 -5.87 -41.03 7.13
N PRO A 329 -6.47 -40.94 8.33
CA PRO A 329 -7.00 -39.73 8.92
C PRO A 329 -6.07 -38.52 8.87
N TYR A 330 -4.78 -38.71 9.08
CA TYR A 330 -3.76 -37.67 9.02
C TYR A 330 -3.69 -36.91 7.67
N ALA A 331 -4.15 -37.56 6.60
CA ALA A 331 -4.11 -36.95 5.28
C ALA A 331 -5.26 -35.96 5.03
N PHE A 332 -6.38 -36.04 5.77
CA PHE A 332 -7.57 -35.27 5.44
C PHE A 332 -8.34 -34.65 6.64
N ILE A 333 -8.16 -35.19 7.87
CA ILE A 333 -8.94 -34.69 9.04
C ILE A 333 -8.65 -33.21 9.28
N ASP A 334 -7.38 -32.83 9.43
CA ASP A 334 -6.99 -31.42 9.70
C ASP A 334 -7.48 -30.47 8.58
N ILE A 335 -7.48 -30.95 7.33
CA ILE A 335 -7.96 -30.21 6.17
C ILE A 335 -9.47 -29.96 6.29
N LEU A 336 -10.23 -30.98 6.66
CA LEU A 336 -11.69 -30.90 6.83
C LEU A 336 -12.09 -30.08 8.06
N GLU A 337 -11.34 -30.16 9.15
CA GLU A 337 -11.53 -29.35 10.36
C GLU A 337 -11.32 -27.86 10.04
N ASN A 338 -10.20 -27.52 9.40
CA ASN A 338 -9.89 -26.14 9.00
C ASN A 338 -10.91 -25.56 8.00
N ALA A 339 -11.51 -26.41 7.18
CA ALA A 339 -12.57 -26.04 6.24
C ALA A 339 -13.98 -26.04 6.90
N GLY A 340 -14.12 -26.49 8.15
CA GLY A 340 -15.41 -26.64 8.82
C GLY A 340 -16.29 -27.72 8.22
N LEU A 341 -15.72 -28.72 7.55
CA LEU A 341 -16.44 -29.80 6.87
C LEU A 341 -16.44 -31.12 7.63
N ILE A 342 -15.66 -31.23 8.71
CA ILE A 342 -15.50 -32.46 9.48
C ILE A 342 -16.83 -33.04 9.97
N TYR A 343 -17.79 -32.15 10.36
CA TYR A 343 -19.10 -32.61 10.82
C TYR A 343 -19.89 -33.40 9.76
N LYS A 344 -19.67 -33.15 8.46
CA LYS A 344 -20.31 -33.93 7.39
C LYS A 344 -19.77 -35.33 7.33
N LEU A 345 -18.46 -35.49 7.54
CA LEU A 345 -17.82 -36.78 7.63
C LEU A 345 -18.33 -37.54 8.86
N ASP A 346 -18.43 -36.88 10.02
CA ASP A 346 -18.96 -37.48 11.23
C ASP A 346 -20.39 -38.01 11.03
N LEU A 347 -21.27 -37.16 10.44
CA LEU A 347 -22.64 -37.55 10.13
C LEU A 347 -22.76 -38.71 9.13
N TYR A 348 -21.79 -38.82 8.21
CA TYR A 348 -21.75 -39.90 7.23
C TYR A 348 -21.30 -41.22 7.84
N ILE A 349 -20.35 -41.19 8.77
CA ILE A 349 -19.79 -42.40 9.41
C ILE A 349 -20.71 -42.98 10.48
N TRP A 350 -21.53 -42.16 11.17
CA TRP A 350 -22.51 -42.58 12.19
C TRP A 350 -23.83 -43.04 11.59
#